data_35ed6f48413aa5d5dd6accdeec4be612
#
_entry.id   35ed6f48413aa5d5dd6accdeec4be612
#
_cell.length_a   1.000
_cell.length_b   1.000
_cell.length_c   1.000
_cell.angle_alpha   90.00
_cell.angle_beta   90.00
_cell.angle_gamma   90.00
#
_symmetry.space_group_name_H-M   'P 1'
#
loop_
_entity.id
_entity.type
_entity.pdbx_description
1 polymer ?
#
loop_
_entity_poly.entity_id
_entity_poly.type
_entity_poly.pdbx_seq_one_letter_code
_entity_poly.pdbx_strand_id
1 'polypeptide(L)'
;KDGSALPAFIMLTSYEEFDYVKRSMRLGVVDYLVKIDLTADSLTAALEHARDTAEKEKKLRMPSPAPVSLDTFRDRLFLQLYGGLFTDRAVFDQQCAELGVAFKAPRHIVAVGSLQTPDLPTSQLVTLSTGVTRMAAETLPKYRPCRVTAMDLRHFSVLLPLEADEDPEAVLAPILKTAGQILYNYFSTAIYWAVGRPVNDILKISESQHDAFAALPLLHEGEPVAFYHESPNTQLDHRAQVVGQVQQYIRDHLSERLTLNDVAAVFNFSPNYLSQLFAQNSESGFVEFVTATRITAAKELMASTDLKVYEISDKVGFDSAFYFSKVFKKLEGVSPREYMQRMKVSYVDAKDEATV
;
A
#
# COMPACT_ATOMS: atom_id res chain seq x y z
N LYS A 1 16.71 19.28 -2.58
CA LYS A 1 17.86 19.11 -1.64
C LYS A 1 18.69 18.00 -2.22
N ASP A 2 19.89 18.40 -2.64
CA ASP A 2 20.84 17.59 -3.39
C ASP A 2 21.23 16.36 -2.60
N GLY A 3 21.34 15.20 -3.27
CA GLY A 3 21.82 13.95 -2.71
C GLY A 3 23.30 13.97 -2.37
N SER A 4 23.72 14.95 -1.56
CA SER A 4 25.07 15.05 -1.08
C SER A 4 25.36 13.92 -0.08
N ALA A 5 26.51 13.28 -0.23
CA ALA A 5 27.03 12.31 0.72
C ALA A 5 27.02 12.92 2.14
N LEU A 6 26.68 12.10 3.15
CA LEU A 6 26.80 12.57 4.53
C LEU A 6 28.28 12.93 4.80
N PRO A 7 28.54 14.09 5.43
CA PRO A 7 29.89 14.47 5.74
C PRO A 7 30.53 13.47 6.70
N ALA A 8 31.78 13.07 6.45
CA ALA A 8 32.59 12.34 7.39
C ALA A 8 33.05 13.30 8.50
N PHE A 9 32.88 12.91 9.75
CA PHE A 9 33.24 13.75 10.90
C PHE A 9 34.56 13.29 11.51
N ILE A 10 35.50 14.20 11.69
CA ILE A 10 36.72 14.02 12.49
C ILE A 10 36.56 14.89 13.71
N MET A 11 36.75 14.33 14.91
CA MET A 11 36.73 15.11 16.16
C MET A 11 38.12 15.63 16.53
N LEU A 12 38.23 16.93 16.73
CA LEU A 12 39.44 17.57 17.24
C LEU A 12 39.21 18.12 18.67
N THR A 13 39.96 17.64 19.66
CA THR A 13 39.74 17.98 21.05
C THR A 13 41.05 18.34 21.75
N SER A 14 40.93 19.06 22.87
CA SER A 14 42.06 19.40 23.74
C SER A 14 42.22 18.40 24.93
N TYR A 15 41.32 17.40 25.02
CA TYR A 15 41.29 16.47 26.14
C TYR A 15 41.43 15.02 25.67
N GLU A 16 42.25 14.23 26.40
CA GLU A 16 42.51 12.80 26.15
C GLU A 16 41.57 11.86 26.94
N GLU A 17 40.41 12.32 27.41
CA GLU A 17 39.53 11.44 28.18
C GLU A 17 38.92 10.34 27.31
N PHE A 18 39.22 9.09 27.69
CA PHE A 18 38.79 7.88 26.98
C PHE A 18 37.26 7.79 26.78
N ASP A 19 36.49 8.35 27.70
CA ASP A 19 35.02 8.36 27.60
C ASP A 19 34.50 9.24 26.45
N TYR A 20 35.18 10.36 26.14
CA TYR A 20 34.81 11.19 24.98
C TYR A 20 35.12 10.50 23.64
N VAL A 21 36.26 9.79 23.56
CA VAL A 21 36.63 8.98 22.41
C VAL A 21 35.56 7.92 22.13
N LYS A 22 35.20 7.15 23.18
CA LYS A 22 34.19 6.08 23.09
C LYS A 22 32.78 6.58 22.72
N ARG A 23 32.43 7.78 23.21
CA ARG A 23 31.16 8.41 22.88
C ARG A 23 31.12 8.92 21.43
N SER A 24 32.18 9.56 20.97
CA SER A 24 32.27 10.10 19.60
C SER A 24 32.25 8.97 18.56
N MET A 25 32.94 7.85 18.80
CA MET A 25 32.90 6.66 17.94
C MET A 25 31.50 6.08 17.82
N ARG A 26 30.72 6.06 18.93
CA ARG A 26 29.29 5.62 18.88
C ARG A 26 28.39 6.56 18.09
N LEU A 27 28.78 7.82 17.95
CA LEU A 27 28.04 8.83 17.16
C LEU A 27 28.47 8.88 15.68
N GLY A 28 29.33 7.93 15.24
CA GLY A 28 29.73 7.81 13.85
C GLY A 28 30.86 8.77 13.42
N VAL A 29 31.68 9.26 14.38
CA VAL A 29 32.89 10.00 14.07
C VAL A 29 33.91 9.03 13.48
N VAL A 30 34.52 9.40 12.34
CA VAL A 30 35.43 8.54 11.58
C VAL A 30 36.80 8.49 12.22
N ASP A 31 37.23 9.60 12.82
CA ASP A 31 38.53 9.69 13.46
C ASP A 31 38.53 10.73 14.60
N TYR A 32 39.54 10.65 15.46
CA TYR A 32 39.67 11.44 16.67
C TYR A 32 41.11 11.96 16.79
N LEU A 33 41.31 13.27 16.88
CA LEU A 33 42.63 13.92 17.00
C LEU A 33 42.71 14.75 18.30
N VAL A 34 43.81 14.63 18.99
CA VAL A 34 44.11 15.47 20.17
C VAL A 34 44.98 16.62 19.74
N LYS A 35 44.59 17.83 20.15
CA LYS A 35 45.26 19.08 19.67
C LYS A 35 46.73 19.14 20.06
N ILE A 36 47.10 18.57 21.25
CA ILE A 36 48.50 18.64 21.74
C ILE A 36 49.43 17.74 20.93
N ASP A 37 48.89 16.67 20.30
CA ASP A 37 49.68 15.72 19.49
C ASP A 37 49.44 15.91 17.99
N LEU A 38 48.80 17.03 17.62
CA LEU A 38 48.44 17.28 16.24
C LEU A 38 49.71 17.62 15.39
N THR A 39 50.02 16.71 14.47
CA THR A 39 51.10 16.89 13.47
C THR A 39 50.46 16.96 12.08
N ALA A 40 51.24 17.43 11.10
CA ALA A 40 50.80 17.42 9.70
C ALA A 40 50.53 16.00 9.21
N ASP A 41 51.32 15.04 9.66
CA ASP A 41 51.17 13.63 9.28
C ASP A 41 49.93 13.00 9.90
N SER A 42 49.66 13.25 11.20
CA SER A 42 48.47 12.73 11.86
C SER A 42 47.16 13.32 11.29
N LEU A 43 47.19 14.62 10.92
CA LEU A 43 46.05 15.24 10.27
C LEU A 43 45.82 14.69 8.87
N THR A 44 46.88 14.48 8.09
CA THR A 44 46.82 13.93 6.74
C THR A 44 46.26 12.50 6.80
N ALA A 45 46.74 11.67 7.71
CA ALA A 45 46.26 10.30 7.86
C ALA A 45 44.76 10.25 8.24
N ALA A 46 44.30 11.12 9.16
CA ALA A 46 42.89 11.22 9.52
C ALA A 46 42.01 11.69 8.36
N LEU A 47 42.49 12.65 7.54
CA LEU A 47 41.76 13.11 6.36
C LEU A 47 41.67 12.02 5.27
N GLU A 48 42.76 11.27 5.05
CA GLU A 48 42.76 10.15 4.11
C GLU A 48 41.78 9.01 4.58
N HIS A 49 41.79 8.70 5.88
CA HIS A 49 40.88 7.72 6.46
C HIS A 49 39.40 8.18 6.33
N ALA A 50 39.13 9.46 6.56
CA ALA A 50 37.79 10.04 6.38
C ALA A 50 37.35 10.00 4.91
N ARG A 51 38.25 10.32 3.98
CA ARG A 51 37.99 10.25 2.53
C ARG A 51 37.68 8.80 2.12
N ASP A 52 38.50 7.84 2.53
CA ASP A 52 38.33 6.43 2.17
C ASP A 52 37.04 5.84 2.75
N THR A 53 36.66 6.27 3.95
CA THR A 53 35.38 5.89 4.57
C THR A 53 34.19 6.50 3.84
N ALA A 54 34.26 7.77 3.49
CA ALA A 54 33.22 8.45 2.70
C ALA A 54 33.10 7.83 1.29
N GLU A 55 34.22 7.45 0.65
CA GLU A 55 34.20 6.77 -0.65
C GLU A 55 33.64 5.34 -0.56
N LYS A 56 33.94 4.60 0.50
CA LYS A 56 33.34 3.27 0.76
C LYS A 56 31.84 3.39 0.99
N GLU A 57 31.40 4.35 1.79
CA GLU A 57 29.97 4.61 1.99
C GLU A 57 29.28 5.09 0.72
N LYS A 58 29.94 5.90 -0.11
CA LYS A 58 29.44 6.31 -1.42
C LYS A 58 29.32 5.14 -2.39
N LYS A 59 30.28 4.20 -2.39
CA LYS A 59 30.22 2.96 -3.18
C LYS A 59 29.13 2.01 -2.67
N LEU A 60 28.88 1.96 -1.37
CA LEU A 60 27.78 1.19 -0.77
C LEU A 60 26.40 1.84 -1.02
N ARG A 61 26.36 3.18 -1.25
CA ARG A 61 25.13 3.93 -1.55
C ARG A 61 24.87 4.15 -3.04
N MET A 62 25.87 3.98 -3.92
CA MET A 62 25.53 3.82 -5.32
C MET A 62 24.69 2.53 -5.41
N PRO A 63 23.43 2.62 -5.85
CA PRO A 63 22.75 1.41 -6.25
C PRO A 63 23.52 0.90 -7.48
N SER A 64 24.55 0.08 -7.26
CA SER A 64 24.76 -1.02 -8.18
C SER A 64 23.35 -1.62 -8.32
N PRO A 65 22.77 -1.81 -9.52
CA PRO A 65 21.55 -2.55 -9.63
C PRO A 65 21.84 -3.83 -8.85
N ALA A 66 21.26 -3.93 -7.64
CA ALA A 66 21.39 -5.12 -6.82
C ALA A 66 21.02 -6.25 -7.77
N PRO A 67 21.85 -7.28 -7.93
CA PRO A 67 21.54 -8.37 -8.84
C PRO A 67 20.12 -8.78 -8.46
N VAL A 68 19.19 -8.65 -9.42
CA VAL A 68 17.78 -8.93 -9.19
C VAL A 68 17.72 -10.32 -8.62
N SER A 69 17.43 -10.45 -7.34
CA SER A 69 17.54 -11.73 -6.65
C SER A 69 16.45 -12.66 -7.18
N LEU A 70 16.70 -13.95 -7.18
CA LEU A 70 15.68 -14.94 -7.53
C LEU A 70 14.40 -14.76 -6.71
N ASP A 71 14.53 -14.28 -5.47
CA ASP A 71 13.40 -13.97 -4.60
C ASP A 71 12.53 -12.81 -5.11
N THR A 72 13.12 -11.81 -5.76
CA THR A 72 12.35 -10.73 -6.39
C THR A 72 11.46 -11.27 -7.53
N PHE A 73 11.96 -12.21 -8.31
CA PHE A 73 11.15 -12.86 -9.35
C PHE A 73 10.05 -13.75 -8.75
N ARG A 74 10.37 -14.47 -7.65
CA ARG A 74 9.37 -15.23 -6.90
C ARG A 74 8.29 -14.32 -6.34
N ASP A 75 8.63 -13.19 -5.73
CA ASP A 75 7.64 -12.23 -5.21
C ASP A 75 6.74 -11.71 -6.32
N ARG A 76 7.30 -11.42 -7.50
CA ARG A 76 6.51 -11.02 -8.67
C ARG A 76 5.55 -12.12 -9.13
N LEU A 77 5.99 -13.39 -9.15
CA LEU A 77 5.13 -14.53 -9.46
C LEU A 77 3.93 -14.59 -8.49
N PHE A 78 4.20 -14.47 -7.18
CA PHE A 78 3.13 -14.50 -6.17
C PHE A 78 2.18 -13.29 -6.28
N LEU A 79 2.69 -12.08 -6.54
CA LEU A 79 1.84 -10.91 -6.78
C LEU A 79 0.94 -11.09 -8.01
N GLN A 80 1.45 -11.67 -9.09
CA GLN A 80 0.65 -12.00 -10.27
C GLN A 80 -0.38 -13.08 -9.97
N LEU A 81 -0.02 -14.09 -9.18
CA LEU A 81 -0.90 -15.18 -8.77
C LEU A 81 -2.04 -14.66 -7.91
N TYR A 82 -1.75 -13.81 -6.91
CA TYR A 82 -2.76 -13.15 -6.08
C TYR A 82 -3.64 -12.20 -6.89
N GLY A 83 -3.11 -11.55 -7.92
CA GLY A 83 -3.87 -10.71 -8.84
C GLY A 83 -4.77 -11.48 -9.82
N GLY A 84 -4.70 -12.83 -9.83
CA GLY A 84 -5.46 -13.65 -10.79
C GLY A 84 -5.03 -13.43 -12.24
N LEU A 85 -3.75 -13.07 -12.47
CA LEU A 85 -3.25 -12.69 -13.81
C LEU A 85 -2.82 -13.90 -14.66
N PHE A 86 -2.82 -15.10 -14.09
CA PHE A 86 -2.54 -16.32 -14.84
C PHE A 86 -3.82 -16.90 -15.43
N THR A 87 -3.92 -16.86 -16.77
CA THR A 87 -5.02 -17.45 -17.53
C THR A 87 -4.64 -18.80 -18.16
N ASP A 88 -3.34 -19.05 -18.34
CA ASP A 88 -2.77 -20.26 -18.94
C ASP A 88 -1.96 -21.05 -17.90
N ARG A 89 -2.40 -22.29 -17.65
CA ARG A 89 -1.75 -23.22 -16.71
C ARG A 89 -0.34 -23.58 -17.14
N ALA A 90 -0.09 -23.75 -18.45
CA ALA A 90 1.24 -24.15 -18.94
C ALA A 90 2.27 -23.03 -18.73
N VAL A 91 1.87 -21.77 -18.93
CA VAL A 91 2.72 -20.59 -18.67
C VAL A 91 3.04 -20.49 -17.17
N PHE A 92 2.06 -20.71 -16.31
CA PHE A 92 2.25 -20.71 -14.86
C PHE A 92 3.23 -21.83 -14.42
N ASP A 93 3.00 -23.07 -14.87
CA ASP A 93 3.82 -24.21 -14.51
C ASP A 93 5.27 -24.04 -15.00
N GLN A 94 5.48 -23.47 -16.19
CA GLN A 94 6.81 -23.13 -16.70
C GLN A 94 7.52 -22.12 -15.80
N GLN A 95 6.86 -21.01 -15.44
CA GLN A 95 7.44 -20.00 -14.55
C GLN A 95 7.74 -20.56 -13.17
N CYS A 96 6.88 -21.41 -12.63
CA CYS A 96 7.12 -22.11 -11.37
C CYS A 96 8.38 -23.00 -11.44
N ALA A 97 8.55 -23.74 -12.52
CA ALA A 97 9.74 -24.60 -12.73
C ALA A 97 11.02 -23.77 -12.83
N GLU A 98 11.01 -22.66 -13.59
CA GLU A 98 12.16 -21.76 -13.73
C GLU A 98 12.57 -21.12 -12.39
N LEU A 99 11.60 -20.81 -11.52
CA LEU A 99 11.83 -20.16 -10.23
C LEU A 99 12.00 -21.15 -9.07
N GLY A 100 11.91 -22.47 -9.34
CA GLY A 100 12.00 -23.50 -8.32
C GLY A 100 10.87 -23.43 -7.28
N VAL A 101 9.66 -23.04 -7.72
CA VAL A 101 8.44 -22.97 -6.88
C VAL A 101 7.58 -24.19 -7.18
N ALA A 102 7.06 -24.87 -6.15
CA ALA A 102 6.19 -26.03 -6.31
C ALA A 102 5.02 -25.98 -5.33
N PHE A 103 3.83 -26.26 -5.84
CA PHE A 103 2.58 -26.36 -5.07
C PHE A 103 2.17 -27.84 -5.01
N LYS A 104 2.46 -28.52 -3.89
CA LYS A 104 2.24 -29.96 -3.74
C LYS A 104 1.01 -30.32 -2.94
N ALA A 105 0.49 -29.39 -2.16
CA ALA A 105 -0.69 -29.63 -1.32
C ALA A 105 -1.97 -29.72 -2.16
N PRO A 106 -2.96 -30.49 -1.73
CA PRO A 106 -4.25 -30.60 -2.41
C PRO A 106 -5.08 -29.30 -2.32
N ARG A 107 -4.87 -28.54 -1.26
CA ARG A 107 -5.56 -27.26 -1.04
C ARG A 107 -4.58 -26.17 -0.62
N HIS A 108 -4.91 -24.93 -0.94
CA HIS A 108 -4.16 -23.75 -0.55
C HIS A 108 -5.10 -22.68 0.00
N ILE A 109 -4.60 -21.86 0.93
CA ILE A 109 -5.36 -20.79 1.56
C ILE A 109 -4.47 -19.57 1.76
N VAL A 110 -5.04 -18.38 1.74
CA VAL A 110 -4.36 -17.12 2.03
C VAL A 110 -4.79 -16.59 3.38
N ALA A 111 -3.81 -16.24 4.19
CA ALA A 111 -4.00 -15.38 5.35
C ALA A 111 -3.36 -14.02 5.07
N VAL A 112 -4.04 -12.93 5.36
CA VAL A 112 -3.54 -11.55 5.27
C VAL A 112 -3.22 -11.06 6.67
N GLY A 113 -1.95 -10.72 6.89
CA GLY A 113 -1.51 -10.02 8.10
C GLY A 113 -1.67 -8.51 7.93
N SER A 114 -2.40 -7.87 8.84
CA SER A 114 -2.67 -6.44 8.86
C SER A 114 -1.98 -5.78 10.06
N LEU A 115 -1.10 -4.81 9.79
CA LEU A 115 -0.40 -4.04 10.83
C LEU A 115 -1.35 -3.00 11.42
N GLN A 116 -1.61 -3.10 12.72
CA GLN A 116 -2.42 -2.15 13.46
C GLN A 116 -1.52 -1.03 13.98
N THR A 117 -1.28 -0.02 13.16
CA THR A 117 -0.40 1.10 13.49
C THR A 117 -1.18 2.40 13.61
N PRO A 118 -0.84 3.29 14.56
CA PRO A 118 -1.27 4.69 14.51
C PRO A 118 -0.70 5.36 13.26
N ASP A 119 -1.09 6.60 13.00
CA ASP A 119 -0.51 7.38 11.91
C ASP A 119 0.98 7.60 12.12
N LEU A 120 1.77 6.87 11.35
CA LEU A 120 3.23 6.95 11.33
C LEU A 120 3.71 7.67 10.05
N PRO A 121 4.81 8.42 10.11
CA PRO A 121 5.47 8.92 8.91
C PRO A 121 5.82 7.77 7.95
N THR A 122 5.67 7.99 6.65
CA THR A 122 5.88 6.95 5.61
C THR A 122 7.23 6.23 5.76
N SER A 123 8.30 6.94 6.10
CA SER A 123 9.64 6.33 6.29
C SER A 123 9.68 5.34 7.45
N GLN A 124 8.99 5.63 8.56
CA GLN A 124 8.90 4.72 9.70
C GLN A 124 8.00 3.52 9.38
N LEU A 125 6.89 3.76 8.68
CA LEU A 125 5.98 2.70 8.24
C LEU A 125 6.67 1.73 7.27
N VAL A 126 7.48 2.22 6.33
CA VAL A 126 8.30 1.37 5.43
C VAL A 126 9.25 0.49 6.23
N THR A 127 9.96 1.06 7.21
CA THR A 127 10.91 0.32 8.04
C THR A 127 10.20 -0.76 8.86
N LEU A 128 9.08 -0.39 9.49
CA LEU A 128 8.26 -1.31 10.30
C LEU A 128 7.69 -2.44 9.43
N SER A 129 7.03 -2.12 8.32
CA SER A 129 6.45 -3.08 7.40
C SER A 129 7.48 -4.08 6.87
N THR A 130 8.66 -3.58 6.46
CA THR A 130 9.76 -4.43 5.99
C THR A 130 10.26 -5.36 7.09
N GLY A 131 10.43 -4.85 8.32
CA GLY A 131 10.87 -5.62 9.48
C GLY A 131 9.86 -6.72 9.85
N VAL A 132 8.58 -6.36 9.94
CA VAL A 132 7.49 -7.29 10.27
C VAL A 132 7.37 -8.38 9.21
N THR A 133 7.33 -8.02 7.93
CA THR A 133 7.19 -9.00 6.83
C THR A 133 8.37 -9.97 6.79
N ARG A 134 9.61 -9.48 6.96
CA ARG A 134 10.79 -10.33 7.03
C ARG A 134 10.72 -11.29 8.22
N MET A 135 10.38 -10.79 9.41
CA MET A 135 10.28 -11.63 10.59
C MET A 135 9.14 -12.65 10.49
N ALA A 136 8.02 -12.28 9.89
CA ALA A 136 6.94 -13.21 9.58
C ALA A 136 7.41 -14.33 8.64
N ALA A 137 8.20 -13.99 7.61
CA ALA A 137 8.78 -14.96 6.68
C ALA A 137 9.83 -15.90 7.33
N GLU A 138 10.45 -15.50 8.42
CA GLU A 138 11.37 -16.34 9.21
C GLU A 138 10.64 -17.15 10.30
N THR A 139 9.51 -16.67 10.78
CA THR A 139 8.79 -17.25 11.93
C THR A 139 7.73 -18.26 11.51
N LEU A 140 6.85 -17.89 10.57
CA LEU A 140 5.71 -18.72 10.16
C LEU A 140 6.11 -20.08 9.57
N PRO A 141 7.17 -20.19 8.74
CA PRO A 141 7.58 -21.48 8.19
C PRO A 141 8.02 -22.51 9.24
N LYS A 142 8.36 -22.09 10.46
CA LYS A 142 8.70 -22.99 11.59
C LYS A 142 7.49 -23.76 12.10
N TYR A 143 6.28 -23.21 11.93
CA TYR A 143 5.03 -23.83 12.33
C TYR A 143 4.35 -24.57 11.18
N ARG A 144 4.38 -23.96 9.98
CA ARG A 144 3.82 -24.54 8.76
C ARG A 144 4.54 -23.96 7.53
N PRO A 145 4.93 -24.81 6.56
CA PRO A 145 5.50 -24.34 5.30
C PRO A 145 4.59 -23.26 4.70
N CYS A 146 5.14 -22.11 4.37
CA CYS A 146 4.35 -21.02 3.79
C CYS A 146 5.24 -20.06 3.01
N ARG A 147 4.62 -19.20 2.19
CA ARG A 147 5.29 -18.06 1.56
C ARG A 147 4.65 -16.77 2.05
N VAL A 148 5.47 -15.87 2.56
CA VAL A 148 5.07 -14.51 2.94
C VAL A 148 5.44 -13.56 1.81
N THR A 149 4.51 -12.70 1.40
CA THR A 149 4.68 -11.72 0.32
C THR A 149 4.12 -10.38 0.78
N ALA A 150 4.93 -9.33 0.73
CA ALA A 150 4.47 -7.96 1.01
C ALA A 150 3.45 -7.53 -0.06
N MET A 151 2.35 -6.95 0.37
CA MET A 151 1.30 -6.44 -0.52
C MET A 151 1.34 -4.92 -0.61
N ASP A 152 1.42 -4.27 0.54
CA ASP A 152 1.55 -2.83 0.71
C ASP A 152 2.24 -2.50 2.05
N LEU A 153 2.21 -1.24 2.48
CA LEU A 153 2.88 -0.81 3.70
C LEU A 153 2.21 -1.32 5.00
N ARG A 154 0.98 -1.83 4.92
CA ARG A 154 0.22 -2.29 6.09
C ARG A 154 -0.18 -3.75 6.02
N HIS A 155 -0.09 -4.37 4.84
CA HIS A 155 -0.55 -5.73 4.61
C HIS A 155 0.51 -6.61 3.95
N PHE A 156 0.55 -7.85 4.37
CA PHE A 156 1.30 -8.91 3.72
C PHE A 156 0.45 -10.18 3.65
N SER A 157 0.58 -10.92 2.55
CA SER A 157 -0.14 -12.18 2.34
C SER A 157 0.74 -13.36 2.68
N VAL A 158 0.15 -14.38 3.27
CA VAL A 158 0.77 -15.66 3.62
C VAL A 158 0.02 -16.76 2.89
N LEU A 159 0.67 -17.41 1.95
CA LEU A 159 0.15 -18.59 1.27
C LEU A 159 0.50 -19.83 2.06
N LEU A 160 -0.52 -20.58 2.45
CA LEU A 160 -0.42 -21.75 3.30
C LEU A 160 -0.99 -22.99 2.58
N PRO A 161 -0.30 -24.14 2.62
CA PRO A 161 -0.83 -25.40 2.14
C PRO A 161 -1.79 -25.99 3.19
N LEU A 162 -2.79 -26.72 2.72
CA LEU A 162 -3.72 -27.49 3.55
C LEU A 162 -3.88 -28.90 3.01
N GLU A 163 -3.98 -29.89 3.90
CA GLU A 163 -4.37 -31.23 3.52
C GLU A 163 -5.87 -31.30 3.19
N ALA A 164 -6.29 -32.38 2.56
CA ALA A 164 -7.64 -32.50 2.02
C ALA A 164 -8.74 -32.43 3.10
N ASP A 165 -8.47 -32.95 4.28
CA ASP A 165 -9.39 -33.11 5.42
C ASP A 165 -9.13 -32.13 6.57
N GLU A 166 -8.11 -31.27 6.47
CA GLU A 166 -7.83 -30.31 7.54
C GLU A 166 -8.91 -29.22 7.62
N ASP A 167 -9.35 -28.93 8.85
CA ASP A 167 -10.17 -27.75 9.13
C ASP A 167 -9.25 -26.51 9.22
N PRO A 168 -9.42 -25.51 8.34
CA PRO A 168 -8.58 -24.32 8.33
C PRO A 168 -8.55 -23.56 9.65
N GLU A 169 -9.69 -23.43 10.33
CA GLU A 169 -9.75 -22.68 11.60
C GLU A 169 -9.00 -23.40 12.71
N ALA A 170 -9.26 -24.68 12.87
CA ALA A 170 -8.61 -25.47 13.92
C ALA A 170 -7.08 -25.49 13.77
N VAL A 171 -6.59 -25.52 12.52
CA VAL A 171 -5.15 -25.61 12.22
C VAL A 171 -4.47 -24.24 12.24
N LEU A 172 -5.07 -23.23 11.61
CA LEU A 172 -4.37 -21.96 11.38
C LEU A 172 -4.55 -20.94 12.50
N ALA A 173 -5.69 -20.93 13.20
CA ALA A 173 -5.92 -19.94 14.26
C ALA A 173 -4.84 -19.96 15.36
N PRO A 174 -4.42 -21.12 15.90
CA PRO A 174 -3.36 -21.14 16.90
C PRO A 174 -2.00 -20.67 16.35
N ILE A 175 -1.68 -21.04 15.11
CA ILE A 175 -0.43 -20.65 14.45
C ILE A 175 -0.37 -19.13 14.27
N LEU A 176 -1.43 -18.54 13.72
CA LEU A 176 -1.51 -17.12 13.44
C LEU A 176 -1.54 -16.27 14.71
N LYS A 177 -2.27 -16.71 15.75
CA LYS A 177 -2.25 -16.07 17.08
C LYS A 177 -0.84 -16.07 17.69
N THR A 178 -0.15 -17.21 17.63
CA THR A 178 1.22 -17.32 18.14
C THR A 178 2.18 -16.44 17.36
N ALA A 179 2.09 -16.45 16.02
CA ALA A 179 2.91 -15.59 15.18
C ALA A 179 2.65 -14.10 15.45
N GLY A 180 1.38 -13.71 15.58
CA GLY A 180 1.00 -12.34 15.93
C GLY A 180 1.59 -11.89 17.26
N GLN A 181 1.57 -12.76 18.29
CA GLN A 181 2.17 -12.46 19.60
C GLN A 181 3.69 -12.31 19.52
N ILE A 182 4.37 -13.15 18.75
CA ILE A 182 5.82 -13.04 18.55
C ILE A 182 6.16 -11.70 17.87
N LEU A 183 5.45 -11.36 16.80
CA LEU A 183 5.66 -10.10 16.07
C LEU A 183 5.37 -8.89 16.97
N TYR A 184 4.31 -8.95 17.78
CA TYR A 184 3.98 -7.90 18.75
C TYR A 184 5.12 -7.68 19.76
N ASN A 185 5.69 -8.75 20.32
CA ASN A 185 6.77 -8.67 21.30
C ASN A 185 8.03 -7.99 20.74
N TYR A 186 8.29 -8.09 19.43
CA TYR A 186 9.44 -7.46 18.78
C TYR A 186 9.19 -6.03 18.31
N PHE A 187 8.01 -5.77 17.77
CA PHE A 187 7.72 -4.51 17.09
C PHE A 187 6.77 -3.60 17.87
N SER A 188 6.21 -4.07 19.00
CA SER A 188 5.18 -3.37 19.77
C SER A 188 3.99 -2.91 18.91
N THR A 189 3.69 -3.67 17.87
CA THR A 189 2.64 -3.40 16.89
C THR A 189 1.78 -4.64 16.75
N ALA A 190 0.47 -4.51 16.96
CA ALA A 190 -0.43 -5.63 16.81
C ALA A 190 -0.56 -6.03 15.33
N ILE A 191 -0.56 -7.33 15.08
CA ILE A 191 -0.81 -7.91 13.77
C ILE A 191 -2.10 -8.71 13.87
N TYR A 192 -3.09 -8.30 13.09
CA TYR A 192 -4.36 -9.01 12.96
C TYR A 192 -4.35 -9.83 11.67
N TRP A 193 -5.08 -10.95 11.68
CA TRP A 193 -5.06 -11.93 10.61
C TRP A 193 -6.44 -12.18 10.05
N ALA A 194 -6.62 -11.90 8.77
CA ALA A 194 -7.82 -12.26 8.04
C ALA A 194 -7.51 -13.43 7.10
N VAL A 195 -8.34 -14.46 7.10
CA VAL A 195 -8.10 -15.72 6.41
C VAL A 195 -9.23 -15.97 5.42
N GLY A 196 -8.88 -16.25 4.15
CA GLY A 196 -9.83 -16.55 3.09
C GLY A 196 -10.33 -17.99 3.10
N ARG A 197 -11.09 -18.38 2.07
CA ARG A 197 -11.49 -19.77 1.86
C ARG A 197 -10.35 -20.60 1.25
N PRO A 198 -10.25 -21.90 1.56
CA PRO A 198 -9.32 -22.77 0.87
C PRO A 198 -9.76 -23.00 -0.58
N VAL A 199 -8.77 -23.07 -1.49
CA VAL A 199 -8.97 -23.40 -2.90
C VAL A 199 -8.24 -24.68 -3.27
N ASN A 200 -8.83 -25.48 -4.15
CA ASN A 200 -8.25 -26.73 -4.64
C ASN A 200 -7.34 -26.52 -5.86
N ASP A 201 -7.53 -25.41 -6.58
CA ASP A 201 -6.70 -25.02 -7.70
C ASP A 201 -5.90 -23.77 -7.35
N ILE A 202 -4.58 -23.86 -7.44
CA ILE A 202 -3.68 -22.76 -7.10
C ILE A 202 -3.92 -21.51 -7.98
N LEU A 203 -4.37 -21.68 -9.22
CA LEU A 203 -4.71 -20.54 -10.09
C LEU A 203 -5.92 -19.73 -9.59
N LYS A 204 -6.72 -20.31 -8.69
CA LYS A 204 -7.83 -19.64 -8.02
C LYS A 204 -7.47 -19.00 -6.68
N ILE A 205 -6.18 -18.96 -6.34
CA ILE A 205 -5.74 -18.43 -5.04
C ILE A 205 -6.11 -16.95 -4.85
N SER A 206 -6.30 -16.21 -5.93
CA SER A 206 -6.85 -14.85 -5.91
C SER A 206 -8.23 -14.78 -5.25
N GLU A 207 -9.06 -15.83 -5.36
CA GLU A 207 -10.36 -15.91 -4.67
C GLU A 207 -10.15 -15.99 -3.15
N SER A 208 -9.22 -16.84 -2.69
CA SER A 208 -8.86 -16.94 -1.27
C SER A 208 -8.29 -15.62 -0.72
N GLN A 209 -7.47 -14.94 -1.49
CA GLN A 209 -6.95 -13.63 -1.09
C GLN A 209 -8.06 -12.57 -1.02
N HIS A 210 -8.95 -12.53 -1.99
CA HIS A 210 -10.12 -11.66 -1.96
C HIS A 210 -10.96 -11.88 -0.70
N ASP A 211 -11.24 -13.13 -0.38
CA ASP A 211 -12.00 -13.50 0.81
C ASP A 211 -11.28 -13.05 2.09
N ALA A 212 -9.95 -13.20 2.15
CA ALA A 212 -9.16 -12.73 3.29
C ALA A 212 -9.26 -11.19 3.43
N PHE A 213 -9.13 -10.43 2.34
CA PHE A 213 -9.34 -8.98 2.40
C PHE A 213 -10.77 -8.60 2.79
N ALA A 214 -11.77 -9.36 2.36
CA ALA A 214 -13.17 -9.15 2.77
C ALA A 214 -13.42 -9.45 4.26
N ALA A 215 -12.57 -10.25 4.90
CA ALA A 215 -12.66 -10.54 6.33
C ALA A 215 -11.93 -9.50 7.21
N LEU A 216 -11.12 -8.58 6.64
CA LEU A 216 -10.40 -7.55 7.43
C LEU A 216 -11.31 -6.70 8.33
N PRO A 217 -12.51 -6.25 7.90
CA PRO A 217 -13.41 -5.48 8.76
C PRO A 217 -13.95 -6.22 9.97
N LEU A 218 -13.83 -7.56 10.02
CA LEU A 218 -14.25 -8.37 11.15
C LEU A 218 -13.23 -8.38 12.29
N LEU A 219 -12.00 -7.89 12.02
CA LEU A 219 -10.91 -7.89 12.97
C LEU A 219 -11.04 -6.77 14.01
N HIS A 220 -10.86 -7.11 15.28
CA HIS A 220 -10.84 -6.16 16.39
C HIS A 220 -9.96 -6.69 17.53
N GLU A 221 -9.71 -5.89 18.56
CA GLU A 221 -8.78 -6.21 19.64
C GLU A 221 -9.11 -7.53 20.36
N GLY A 222 -10.39 -7.86 20.50
CA GLY A 222 -10.85 -9.13 21.09
C GLY A 222 -10.76 -10.33 20.15
N GLU A 223 -10.67 -10.12 18.83
CA GLU A 223 -10.63 -11.16 17.81
C GLU A 223 -9.58 -10.84 16.73
N PRO A 224 -8.30 -11.11 17.03
CA PRO A 224 -7.19 -10.75 16.12
C PRO A 224 -7.05 -11.73 14.95
N VAL A 225 -7.85 -12.78 14.84
CA VAL A 225 -7.90 -13.73 13.71
C VAL A 225 -9.33 -13.91 13.30
N ALA A 226 -9.67 -13.53 12.07
CA ALA A 226 -10.97 -13.72 11.49
C ALA A 226 -10.90 -14.60 10.23
N PHE A 227 -11.82 -15.54 10.10
CA PHE A 227 -11.97 -16.39 8.92
C PHE A 227 -13.16 -15.91 8.10
N TYR A 228 -12.96 -15.94 6.79
CA TYR A 228 -14.04 -15.65 5.87
C TYR A 228 -15.02 -16.83 5.82
N HIS A 229 -16.28 -16.56 6.15
CA HIS A 229 -17.37 -17.54 6.04
C HIS A 229 -18.34 -17.13 4.93
N GLU A 230 -18.65 -18.08 4.06
CA GLU A 230 -19.64 -17.88 3.03
C GLU A 230 -21.03 -17.92 3.67
N SER A 231 -21.64 -16.75 3.85
CA SER A 231 -23.05 -16.67 4.25
C SER A 231 -23.90 -16.32 3.02
N PRO A 232 -24.98 -17.07 2.75
CA PRO A 232 -25.75 -16.90 1.52
C PRO A 232 -26.38 -15.50 1.32
N ASN A 233 -26.48 -14.73 2.40
CA ASN A 233 -27.11 -13.40 2.39
C ASN A 233 -26.16 -12.25 2.72
N THR A 234 -24.94 -12.51 3.20
CA THR A 234 -24.07 -11.47 3.74
C THR A 234 -23.03 -10.95 2.73
N GLN A 235 -22.75 -11.71 1.66
CA GLN A 235 -21.67 -11.40 0.74
C GLN A 235 -21.98 -10.24 -0.22
N LEU A 236 -23.17 -10.25 -0.81
CA LEU A 236 -23.62 -9.18 -1.70
C LEU A 236 -23.83 -7.89 -0.90
N ASP A 237 -24.43 -7.99 0.29
CA ASP A 237 -24.67 -6.85 1.17
C ASP A 237 -23.37 -6.22 1.69
N HIS A 238 -22.40 -7.02 2.15
CA HIS A 238 -21.18 -6.47 2.74
C HIS A 238 -20.24 -5.85 1.69
N ARG A 239 -20.03 -6.50 0.54
CA ARG A 239 -19.23 -5.94 -0.56
C ARG A 239 -19.88 -4.68 -1.13
N ALA A 240 -21.18 -4.72 -1.34
CA ALA A 240 -21.97 -3.57 -1.75
C ALA A 240 -21.93 -2.45 -0.70
N GLN A 241 -22.00 -2.78 0.58
CA GLN A 241 -21.89 -1.83 1.69
C GLN A 241 -20.51 -1.18 1.73
N VAL A 242 -19.42 -1.95 1.59
CA VAL A 242 -18.04 -1.41 1.52
C VAL A 242 -17.89 -0.51 0.30
N VAL A 243 -18.35 -0.92 -0.87
CA VAL A 243 -18.35 -0.06 -2.06
C VAL A 243 -19.17 1.20 -1.83
N GLY A 244 -20.33 1.09 -1.18
CA GLY A 244 -21.14 2.24 -0.79
C GLY A 244 -20.41 3.21 0.14
N GLN A 245 -19.68 2.70 1.13
CA GLN A 245 -18.84 3.53 2.03
C GLN A 245 -17.72 4.23 1.27
N VAL A 246 -17.03 3.52 0.38
CA VAL A 246 -15.98 4.10 -0.49
C VAL A 246 -16.58 5.17 -1.41
N GLN A 247 -17.72 4.91 -2.01
CA GLN A 247 -18.43 5.88 -2.84
C GLN A 247 -18.85 7.13 -2.05
N GLN A 248 -19.30 6.95 -0.81
CA GLN A 248 -19.63 8.07 0.06
C GLN A 248 -18.38 8.89 0.43
N TYR A 249 -17.30 8.22 0.80
CA TYR A 249 -16.02 8.88 1.06
C TYR A 249 -15.55 9.71 -0.15
N ILE A 250 -15.65 9.17 -1.36
CA ILE A 250 -15.32 9.89 -2.59
C ILE A 250 -16.19 11.17 -2.74
N ARG A 251 -17.51 11.08 -2.48
CA ARG A 251 -18.40 12.25 -2.55
C ARG A 251 -18.02 13.33 -1.55
N ASP A 252 -17.62 12.93 -0.34
CA ASP A 252 -17.30 13.86 0.74
C ASP A 252 -15.94 14.57 0.55
N HIS A 253 -15.03 13.97 -0.27
CA HIS A 253 -13.65 14.45 -0.48
C HIS A 253 -13.36 14.84 -1.94
N LEU A 254 -14.39 15.20 -2.74
CA LEU A 254 -14.24 15.45 -4.19
C LEU A 254 -13.22 16.53 -4.55
N SER A 255 -13.06 17.55 -3.70
CA SER A 255 -12.10 18.64 -3.89
C SER A 255 -10.64 18.22 -3.68
N GLU A 256 -10.43 17.07 -3.05
CA GLU A 256 -9.09 16.58 -2.73
C GLU A 256 -8.51 15.73 -3.86
N ARG A 257 -7.21 15.46 -3.77
CA ARG A 257 -6.58 14.50 -4.69
C ARG A 257 -6.99 13.07 -4.32
N LEU A 258 -7.92 12.52 -5.08
CA LEU A 258 -8.42 11.16 -4.90
C LEU A 258 -7.72 10.20 -5.88
N THR A 259 -6.67 9.50 -5.41
CA THR A 259 -6.11 8.36 -6.15
C THR A 259 -6.62 7.05 -5.58
N LEU A 260 -6.59 5.98 -6.39
CA LEU A 260 -6.94 4.64 -5.93
C LEU A 260 -6.09 4.22 -4.72
N ASN A 261 -4.81 4.61 -4.70
CA ASN A 261 -3.89 4.31 -3.60
C ASN A 261 -4.27 5.04 -2.31
N ASP A 262 -4.62 6.32 -2.40
CA ASP A 262 -5.00 7.14 -1.23
C ASP A 262 -6.29 6.59 -0.60
N VAL A 263 -7.30 6.33 -1.41
CA VAL A 263 -8.59 5.79 -0.94
C VAL A 263 -8.43 4.36 -0.39
N ALA A 264 -7.65 3.51 -1.06
CA ALA A 264 -7.38 2.16 -0.57
C ALA A 264 -6.70 2.20 0.82
N ALA A 265 -5.77 3.12 1.04
CA ALA A 265 -5.11 3.30 2.33
C ALA A 265 -6.08 3.71 3.45
N VAL A 266 -7.06 4.59 3.17
CA VAL A 266 -8.09 5.00 4.14
C VAL A 266 -8.93 3.81 4.61
N PHE A 267 -9.27 2.90 3.69
CA PHE A 267 -10.08 1.71 4.00
C PHE A 267 -9.25 0.48 4.39
N ASN A 268 -7.94 0.63 4.55
CA ASN A 268 -7.00 -0.47 4.80
C ASN A 268 -7.06 -1.60 3.76
N PHE A 269 -7.32 -1.24 2.50
CA PHE A 269 -7.31 -2.17 1.37
C PHE A 269 -6.02 -2.04 0.55
N SER A 270 -5.65 -3.12 -0.14
CA SER A 270 -4.68 -2.97 -1.22
C SER A 270 -5.34 -2.27 -2.42
N PRO A 271 -4.60 -1.44 -3.18
CA PRO A 271 -5.13 -0.78 -4.37
C PRO A 271 -5.74 -1.75 -5.38
N ASN A 272 -5.10 -2.92 -5.55
CA ASN A 272 -5.58 -3.97 -6.44
C ASN A 272 -6.92 -4.55 -5.97
N TYR A 273 -7.04 -4.82 -4.67
CA TYR A 273 -8.30 -5.28 -4.08
C TYR A 273 -9.42 -4.26 -4.26
N LEU A 274 -9.17 -2.98 -3.93
CA LEU A 274 -10.18 -1.93 -4.09
C LEU A 274 -10.60 -1.78 -5.55
N SER A 275 -9.65 -1.84 -6.49
CA SER A 275 -9.94 -1.79 -7.94
C SER A 275 -10.87 -2.92 -8.39
N GLN A 276 -10.59 -4.15 -7.95
CA GLN A 276 -11.40 -5.32 -8.28
C GLN A 276 -12.77 -5.28 -7.60
N LEU A 277 -12.81 -4.88 -6.32
CA LEU A 277 -14.05 -4.71 -5.56
C LEU A 277 -14.99 -3.71 -6.25
N PHE A 278 -14.44 -2.59 -6.72
CA PHE A 278 -15.17 -1.58 -7.46
C PHE A 278 -15.68 -2.12 -8.80
N ALA A 279 -14.82 -2.79 -9.58
CA ALA A 279 -15.19 -3.35 -10.87
C ALA A 279 -16.29 -4.42 -10.80
N GLN A 280 -16.35 -5.18 -9.68
CA GLN A 280 -17.31 -6.26 -9.50
C GLN A 280 -18.65 -5.80 -8.88
N ASN A 281 -18.65 -4.70 -8.11
CA ASN A 281 -19.80 -4.28 -7.29
C ASN A 281 -20.23 -2.83 -7.59
N SER A 282 -19.73 -2.21 -8.65
CA SER A 282 -20.12 -0.89 -9.14
C SER A 282 -20.38 -0.95 -10.63
N GLU A 283 -21.22 -0.07 -11.14
CA GLU A 283 -21.51 0.05 -12.58
C GLU A 283 -20.31 0.55 -13.41
N SER A 284 -19.30 1.10 -12.74
CA SER A 284 -18.10 1.68 -13.37
C SER A 284 -16.85 1.42 -12.53
N GLY A 285 -15.67 1.51 -13.15
CA GLY A 285 -14.40 1.46 -12.45
C GLY A 285 -14.18 2.67 -11.53
N PHE A 286 -13.24 2.57 -10.59
CA PHE A 286 -12.95 3.61 -9.60
C PHE A 286 -12.70 4.99 -10.23
N VAL A 287 -11.84 5.08 -11.24
CA VAL A 287 -11.50 6.36 -11.90
C VAL A 287 -12.70 6.95 -12.63
N GLU A 288 -13.50 6.09 -13.26
CA GLU A 288 -14.73 6.51 -13.93
C GLU A 288 -15.77 7.02 -12.96
N PHE A 289 -15.93 6.35 -11.82
CA PHE A 289 -16.82 6.77 -10.74
C PHE A 289 -16.42 8.13 -10.17
N VAL A 290 -15.15 8.34 -9.81
CA VAL A 290 -14.64 9.64 -9.31
C VAL A 290 -14.92 10.73 -10.34
N THR A 291 -14.64 10.45 -11.61
CA THR A 291 -14.83 11.41 -12.71
C THR A 291 -16.31 11.77 -12.88
N ALA A 292 -17.19 10.79 -12.94
CA ALA A 292 -18.63 11.00 -13.09
C ALA A 292 -19.22 11.79 -11.89
N THR A 293 -18.79 11.46 -10.68
CA THR A 293 -19.23 12.15 -9.45
C THR A 293 -18.78 13.62 -9.45
N ARG A 294 -17.54 13.92 -9.88
CA ARG A 294 -17.05 15.29 -10.07
C ARG A 294 -17.86 16.08 -11.10
N ILE A 295 -18.22 15.45 -12.21
CA ILE A 295 -19.05 16.10 -13.25
C ILE A 295 -20.46 16.36 -12.73
N THR A 296 -21.05 15.45 -11.97
CA THR A 296 -22.36 15.65 -11.34
C THR A 296 -22.31 16.83 -10.36
N ALA A 297 -21.34 16.88 -9.46
CA ALA A 297 -21.15 18.00 -8.55
C ALA A 297 -20.90 19.34 -9.30
N ALA A 298 -20.17 19.31 -10.41
CA ALA A 298 -19.98 20.49 -11.25
C ALA A 298 -21.28 21.00 -11.83
N LYS A 299 -22.18 20.11 -12.29
CA LYS A 299 -23.51 20.48 -12.80
C LYS A 299 -24.37 21.13 -11.71
N GLU A 300 -24.33 20.63 -10.48
CA GLU A 300 -25.02 21.20 -9.32
C GLU A 300 -24.49 22.61 -9.00
N LEU A 301 -23.16 22.81 -9.02
CA LEU A 301 -22.56 24.14 -8.83
C LEU A 301 -22.92 25.11 -9.97
N MET A 302 -23.00 24.64 -11.22
CA MET A 302 -23.43 25.46 -12.36
C MET A 302 -24.89 25.90 -12.26
N ALA A 303 -25.74 25.07 -11.65
CA ALA A 303 -27.17 25.38 -11.47
C ALA A 303 -27.42 26.29 -10.25
N SER A 304 -26.61 26.16 -9.20
CA SER A 304 -26.87 26.82 -7.90
C SER A 304 -25.98 28.05 -7.64
N THR A 305 -24.99 28.33 -8.49
CA THR A 305 -24.02 29.42 -8.25
C THR A 305 -23.68 30.19 -9.53
N ASP A 306 -23.11 31.38 -9.38
CA ASP A 306 -22.56 32.19 -10.47
C ASP A 306 -21.06 32.00 -10.68
N LEU A 307 -20.48 30.88 -10.22
CA LEU A 307 -19.06 30.59 -10.32
C LEU A 307 -18.64 30.44 -11.79
N LYS A 308 -17.42 30.84 -12.08
CA LYS A 308 -16.82 30.67 -13.41
C LYS A 308 -16.36 29.23 -13.59
N VAL A 309 -16.23 28.78 -14.84
CA VAL A 309 -15.84 27.41 -15.19
C VAL A 309 -14.54 26.96 -14.49
N TYR A 310 -13.55 27.85 -14.35
CA TYR A 310 -12.28 27.49 -13.68
C TYR A 310 -12.46 27.34 -12.16
N GLU A 311 -13.32 28.14 -11.53
CA GLU A 311 -13.63 28.06 -10.10
C GLU A 311 -14.40 26.77 -9.78
N ILE A 312 -15.32 26.37 -10.66
CA ILE A 312 -16.04 25.10 -10.55
C ILE A 312 -15.06 23.92 -10.70
N SER A 313 -14.19 23.97 -11.72
CA SER A 313 -13.16 22.95 -11.95
C SER A 313 -12.30 22.70 -10.71
N ASP A 314 -11.85 23.77 -10.07
CA ASP A 314 -11.03 23.72 -8.85
C ASP A 314 -11.82 23.13 -7.66
N LYS A 315 -13.05 23.61 -7.45
CA LYS A 315 -13.92 23.13 -6.36
C LYS A 315 -14.27 21.65 -6.44
N VAL A 316 -14.39 21.11 -7.64
CA VAL A 316 -14.69 19.68 -7.84
C VAL A 316 -13.42 18.82 -8.01
N GLY A 317 -12.22 19.38 -7.79
CA GLY A 317 -10.96 18.67 -7.67
C GLY A 317 -10.30 18.26 -8.99
N PHE A 318 -10.53 18.97 -10.10
CA PHE A 318 -9.75 18.78 -11.31
C PHE A 318 -8.46 19.60 -11.29
N ASP A 319 -7.34 18.99 -11.67
CA ASP A 319 -6.02 19.65 -11.69
C ASP A 319 -5.94 20.80 -12.72
N SER A 320 -6.82 20.85 -13.72
CA SER A 320 -6.89 21.95 -14.68
C SER A 320 -8.28 22.12 -15.31
N ALA A 321 -8.67 23.38 -15.49
CA ALA A 321 -9.92 23.73 -16.16
C ALA A 321 -9.99 23.28 -17.63
N PHE A 322 -8.85 23.11 -18.27
CA PHE A 322 -8.75 22.59 -19.64
C PHE A 322 -9.14 21.11 -19.66
N TYR A 323 -8.55 20.31 -18.77
CA TYR A 323 -8.86 18.88 -18.67
C TYR A 323 -10.31 18.67 -18.24
N PHE A 324 -10.79 19.42 -17.25
CA PHE A 324 -12.18 19.46 -16.86
C PHE A 324 -13.12 19.69 -18.05
N SER A 325 -12.87 20.74 -18.85
CA SER A 325 -13.72 21.08 -19.99
C SER A 325 -13.75 19.99 -21.05
N LYS A 326 -12.63 19.30 -21.27
CA LYS A 326 -12.53 18.16 -22.21
C LYS A 326 -13.33 16.96 -21.70
N VAL A 327 -13.22 16.64 -20.41
CA VAL A 327 -13.95 15.52 -19.78
C VAL A 327 -15.45 15.81 -19.74
N PHE A 328 -15.82 17.00 -19.32
CA PHE A 328 -17.22 17.45 -19.27
C PHE A 328 -17.88 17.35 -20.65
N LYS A 329 -17.23 17.87 -21.71
CA LYS A 329 -17.74 17.76 -23.08
C LYS A 329 -17.87 16.31 -23.55
N LYS A 330 -16.93 15.43 -23.13
CA LYS A 330 -16.98 14.00 -23.47
C LYS A 330 -18.21 13.31 -22.84
N LEU A 331 -18.55 13.65 -21.60
CA LEU A 331 -19.63 13.00 -20.86
C LEU A 331 -21.02 13.64 -21.13
N GLU A 332 -21.08 14.97 -21.23
CA GLU A 332 -22.34 15.72 -21.37
C GLU A 332 -22.66 16.13 -22.82
N GLY A 333 -21.74 15.88 -23.77
CA GLY A 333 -21.91 16.21 -25.19
C GLY A 333 -21.71 17.71 -25.52
N VAL A 334 -21.73 18.59 -24.54
CA VAL A 334 -21.58 20.05 -24.69
C VAL A 334 -20.49 20.59 -23.77
N SER A 335 -19.90 21.75 -24.11
CA SER A 335 -18.92 22.37 -23.23
C SER A 335 -19.55 22.91 -21.93
N PRO A 336 -18.78 23.04 -20.84
CA PRO A 336 -19.27 23.63 -19.57
C PRO A 336 -19.93 25.00 -19.78
N ARG A 337 -19.35 25.83 -20.64
CA ARG A 337 -19.87 27.16 -20.94
C ARG A 337 -21.23 27.12 -21.68
N GLU A 338 -21.36 26.23 -22.65
CA GLU A 338 -22.63 26.02 -23.36
C GLU A 338 -23.69 25.42 -22.42
N TYR A 339 -23.32 24.53 -21.53
CA TYR A 339 -24.19 23.96 -20.50
C TYR A 339 -24.75 25.04 -19.57
N MET A 340 -23.88 25.92 -19.04
CA MET A 340 -24.29 27.06 -18.19
C MET A 340 -25.20 28.04 -18.93
N GLN A 341 -24.97 28.29 -20.22
CA GLN A 341 -25.83 29.17 -21.02
C GLN A 341 -27.22 28.56 -21.20
N ARG A 342 -27.34 27.27 -21.48
CA ARG A 342 -28.65 26.59 -21.61
C ARG A 342 -29.44 26.64 -20.29
N MET A 343 -28.78 26.43 -19.16
CA MET A 343 -29.43 26.51 -17.84
C MET A 343 -29.99 27.91 -17.53
N LYS A 344 -29.23 28.97 -17.89
CA LYS A 344 -29.70 30.36 -17.70
C LYS A 344 -30.91 30.70 -18.57
N VAL A 345 -30.99 30.19 -19.79
CA VAL A 345 -32.16 30.41 -20.68
C VAL A 345 -33.38 29.69 -20.14
N SER A 346 -33.27 28.42 -19.75
CA SER A 346 -34.37 27.65 -19.14
C SER A 346 -34.95 28.33 -17.86
N TYR A 347 -34.10 29.00 -17.09
CA TYR A 347 -34.52 29.66 -15.87
C TYR A 347 -35.30 30.98 -16.12
N VAL A 348 -34.99 31.69 -17.23
CA VAL A 348 -35.68 32.90 -17.66
C VAL A 348 -37.06 32.55 -18.20
N ASP A 349 -37.14 31.53 -19.06
CA ASP A 349 -38.40 31.07 -19.65
C ASP A 349 -39.37 30.55 -18.59
N ALA A 350 -38.89 29.81 -17.57
CA ALA A 350 -39.73 29.35 -16.46
C ALA A 350 -40.22 30.45 -15.54
N LYS A 351 -39.54 31.61 -15.48
CA LYS A 351 -39.93 32.76 -14.68
C LYS A 351 -40.99 33.63 -15.37
N ASP A 352 -40.92 33.68 -16.71
CA ASP A 352 -41.89 34.40 -17.53
C ASP A 352 -43.23 33.65 -17.62
N GLU A 353 -43.23 32.29 -17.61
CA GLU A 353 -44.47 31.50 -17.53
C GLU A 353 -45.13 31.50 -16.15
N ALA A 354 -44.39 31.78 -15.07
CA ALA A 354 -44.94 31.85 -13.69
C ALA A 354 -45.50 33.27 -13.37
N THR A 355 -45.40 34.22 -14.28
CA THR A 355 -45.82 35.63 -14.07
C THR A 355 -47.04 36.01 -14.94
N VAL A 356 -47.59 35.06 -15.71
CA VAL A 356 -48.84 35.14 -16.45
C VAL A 356 -49.94 34.37 -15.70
#